data_7c0c23393e4c58fbdf1859361b9c5070
#
_entry.id   7c0c23393e4c58fbdf1859361b9c5070
#
_cell.length_a   1.000
_cell.length_b   1.000
_cell.length_c   1.000
_cell.angle_alpha   90.00
_cell.angle_beta   90.00
_cell.angle_gamma   90.00
#
_symmetry.space_group_name_H-M   'P 1'
#
loop_
_entity.id
_entity.type
_entity.pdbx_description
1 polymer ?
#
loop_
_entity_poly.entity_id
_entity_poly.type
_entity_poly.pdbx_seq_one_letter_code
_entity_poly.pdbx_strand_id
1 'polypeptide(L)'
;MISVKVNSTLSIISLFALLSTSCASAPLASNAIRSESTSTESNSDSLRDSENLLIPSDSKLSPNGYAYRVIEQGTDQSPSYRDAVRVRLRLRNLEGETIEEGERILSIAHSTPLLEEILPLMHIGETMRVWGDNRDIWEIEMIAIDDTFKAPDDIAQPAGDAKPVEGFPDVACKVIDSGSGEAISSGDAVRIHISRWEPNGAIIESSKLGRGMVYILNDHSAATDPLHTRILETLAPGAHIRLWIPAQRAHLPFDIVEDLFVVEKLPELKFPSFPEPGHAEIVDLRDGVKIAFEHKTTTEKLKDGDSIKVDMTCWNADTGDIVEASYWHAEPETMDIGSPLGIYFDIMTQLGIGDTALARIPKDTLPATVGMPLICRIRAIEKL
;
A
#
# COMPACT_ATOMS: atom_id res chain seq x y z
N MET A 1 4.67 -14.19 -7.88
CA MET A 1 5.18 -13.03 -7.11
C MET A 1 3.97 -12.36 -6.49
N ILE A 2 3.57 -12.80 -5.30
CA ILE A 2 2.48 -12.15 -4.55
C ILE A 2 3.20 -11.35 -3.46
N SER A 3 3.58 -10.11 -3.83
CA SER A 3 3.82 -9.08 -2.84
C SER A 3 2.50 -8.94 -2.08
N VAL A 4 2.50 -9.04 -0.77
CA VAL A 4 1.39 -8.58 0.06
C VAL A 4 1.32 -7.07 -0.15
N LYS A 5 0.72 -6.67 -1.27
CA LYS A 5 0.21 -5.31 -1.42
C LYS A 5 -0.92 -5.23 -0.42
N VAL A 6 -0.71 -4.50 0.63
CA VAL A 6 -1.79 -3.92 1.43
C VAL A 6 -2.78 -3.34 0.42
N ASN A 7 -3.87 -4.05 0.18
CA ASN A 7 -5.02 -3.50 -0.52
C ASN A 7 -5.67 -2.48 0.42
N SER A 8 -4.99 -1.34 0.57
CA SER A 8 -5.66 -0.15 1.05
C SER A 8 -6.68 0.22 -0.03
N THR A 9 -7.94 0.13 0.33
CA THR A 9 -9.09 0.73 -0.35
C THR A 9 -8.67 1.96 -1.14
N LEU A 10 -8.90 1.88 -2.46
CA LEU A 10 -8.98 2.95 -3.46
C LEU A 10 -8.39 4.31 -3.05
N SER A 11 -7.10 4.33 -2.82
CA SER A 11 -6.29 5.53 -2.92
C SER A 11 -6.07 5.85 -4.40
N ILE A 12 -5.86 7.10 -4.79
CA ILE A 12 -5.44 7.47 -6.14
C ILE A 12 -4.19 6.68 -6.56
N ILE A 13 -3.34 6.25 -5.61
CA ILE A 13 -2.28 5.26 -5.86
C ILE A 13 -2.85 3.96 -6.44
N SER A 14 -4.01 3.50 -5.99
CA SER A 14 -4.73 2.37 -6.61
C SER A 14 -5.31 2.74 -7.97
N LEU A 15 -5.71 3.98 -8.18
CA LEU A 15 -6.13 4.50 -9.49
C LEU A 15 -4.94 4.51 -10.47
N PHE A 16 -3.76 4.96 -10.03
CA PHE A 16 -2.52 4.92 -10.82
C PHE A 16 -1.95 3.49 -10.97
N ALA A 17 -2.03 2.66 -9.95
CA ALA A 17 -1.60 1.25 -10.01
C ALA A 17 -2.48 0.40 -10.94
N LEU A 18 -3.77 0.70 -11.06
CA LEU A 18 -4.67 0.06 -12.05
C LEU A 18 -4.37 0.50 -13.49
N LEU A 19 -3.80 1.68 -13.70
CA LEU A 19 -3.36 2.14 -15.02
C LEU A 19 -2.06 1.46 -15.47
N SER A 20 -1.22 0.98 -14.54
CA SER A 20 0.06 0.31 -14.86
C SER A 20 -0.05 -1.21 -15.10
N THR A 21 -1.19 -1.85 -14.83
CA THR A 21 -1.36 -3.31 -14.97
C THR A 21 -1.97 -3.76 -16.30
N SER A 22 -2.28 -2.87 -17.24
CA SER A 22 -2.92 -3.22 -18.53
C SER A 22 -1.98 -3.20 -19.75
N CYS A 23 -0.66 -3.32 -19.59
CA CYS A 23 0.26 -3.57 -20.72
C CYS A 23 0.88 -4.95 -20.61
N ALA A 24 0.30 -5.89 -21.36
CA ALA A 24 0.87 -7.21 -21.64
C ALA A 24 2.10 -7.07 -22.56
N SER A 25 3.16 -7.70 -22.13
CA SER A 25 4.29 -8.30 -22.88
C SER A 25 4.35 -8.07 -24.41
N ALA A 26 5.37 -7.36 -24.85
CA ALA A 26 6.05 -7.58 -26.12
C ALA A 26 7.57 -7.57 -25.88
N PRO A 27 8.34 -8.44 -26.55
CA PRO A 27 9.77 -8.59 -26.30
C PRO A 27 10.56 -7.46 -26.95
N LEU A 28 11.41 -6.78 -26.19
CA LEU A 28 12.36 -5.79 -26.70
C LEU A 28 13.63 -6.48 -27.15
N ALA A 29 13.91 -6.30 -28.43
CA ALA A 29 15.16 -6.69 -29.06
C ALA A 29 16.31 -5.82 -28.57
N SER A 30 17.45 -6.47 -28.30
CA SER A 30 18.71 -5.86 -27.93
C SER A 30 19.28 -4.99 -29.06
N ASN A 31 19.74 -3.79 -28.72
CA ASN A 31 20.77 -3.10 -29.49
C ASN A 31 21.89 -2.66 -28.56
N ALA A 32 23.04 -3.32 -28.79
CA ALA A 32 24.30 -3.03 -28.13
C ALA A 32 24.89 -1.71 -28.64
N ILE A 33 25.29 -0.85 -27.72
CA ILE A 33 26.30 0.18 -27.99
C ILE A 33 27.48 -0.09 -27.08
N ARG A 34 28.60 -0.40 -27.71
CA ARG A 34 29.91 -0.68 -27.17
C ARG A 34 30.61 0.64 -26.86
N SER A 35 31.04 0.84 -25.63
CA SER A 35 32.10 1.79 -25.30
C SER A 35 33.12 1.11 -24.41
N GLU A 36 34.32 0.92 -24.96
CA GLU A 36 35.51 0.45 -24.28
C GLU A 36 36.01 1.54 -23.31
N SER A 37 36.19 1.16 -22.05
CA SER A 37 37.18 1.77 -21.18
C SER A 37 37.82 0.72 -20.30
N THR A 38 39.09 0.47 -20.57
CA THR A 38 40.06 -0.31 -19.81
C THR A 38 40.21 0.23 -18.39
N SER A 39 39.90 -0.63 -17.38
CA SER A 39 40.57 -0.56 -16.07
C SER A 39 40.67 -1.97 -15.52
N THR A 40 41.89 -2.46 -15.51
CA THR A 40 42.37 -3.66 -14.83
C THR A 40 42.33 -3.40 -13.32
N GLU A 41 41.34 -4.02 -12.62
CA GLU A 41 41.48 -4.44 -11.23
C GLU A 41 40.20 -5.19 -10.78
N SER A 42 40.43 -6.30 -10.10
CA SER A 42 39.47 -7.18 -9.40
C SER A 42 38.87 -8.36 -10.14
N ASN A 43 39.73 -9.31 -10.58
CA ASN A 43 39.30 -10.63 -11.04
C ASN A 43 39.11 -11.65 -9.88
N SER A 44 39.24 -11.23 -8.61
CA SER A 44 39.11 -12.13 -7.46
C SER A 44 37.73 -12.14 -6.82
N ASP A 45 36.95 -11.04 -6.95
CA ASP A 45 35.60 -10.96 -6.36
C ASP A 45 34.53 -11.60 -7.27
N SER A 46 34.68 -11.52 -8.60
CA SER A 46 33.74 -12.13 -9.53
C SER A 46 33.74 -13.66 -9.53
N LEU A 47 34.91 -14.29 -9.20
CA LEU A 47 35.01 -15.75 -9.08
C LEU A 47 34.44 -16.25 -7.74
N ARG A 48 34.52 -15.47 -6.66
CA ARG A 48 33.88 -15.80 -5.39
C ARG A 48 32.36 -15.69 -5.44
N ASP A 49 31.82 -14.74 -6.18
CA ASP A 49 30.38 -14.59 -6.37
C ASP A 49 29.77 -15.75 -7.17
N SER A 50 30.43 -16.28 -8.22
CA SER A 50 29.93 -17.39 -9.00
C SER A 50 29.92 -18.74 -8.25
N GLU A 51 30.85 -18.99 -7.32
CA GLU A 51 30.84 -20.16 -6.44
C GLU A 51 29.69 -20.16 -5.42
N ASN A 52 29.19 -18.96 -5.06
CA ASN A 52 28.10 -18.80 -4.12
C ASN A 52 26.69 -19.00 -4.73
N LEU A 53 26.57 -19.12 -6.05
CA LEU A 53 25.30 -19.31 -6.74
C LEU A 53 24.89 -20.80 -6.85
N LEU A 54 25.83 -21.73 -6.73
CA LEU A 54 25.56 -23.15 -6.69
C LEU A 54 25.13 -23.60 -5.30
N ILE A 55 24.22 -24.57 -5.23
CA ILE A 55 23.85 -25.21 -3.95
C ILE A 55 25.05 -26.01 -3.44
N PRO A 56 25.65 -25.60 -2.31
CA PRO A 56 26.77 -26.35 -1.72
C PRO A 56 26.34 -27.74 -1.27
N SER A 57 27.24 -28.71 -1.35
CA SER A 57 26.95 -30.09 -0.98
C SER A 57 26.69 -30.30 0.52
N ASP A 58 27.07 -29.33 1.37
CA ASP A 58 26.83 -29.29 2.81
C ASP A 58 25.54 -28.51 3.20
N SER A 59 24.73 -28.09 2.21
CA SER A 59 23.46 -27.45 2.47
C SER A 59 22.47 -28.41 3.13
N LYS A 60 21.69 -27.89 4.07
CA LYS A 60 20.55 -28.60 4.67
C LYS A 60 19.33 -28.47 3.75
N LEU A 61 18.37 -29.38 3.93
CA LEU A 61 17.09 -29.28 3.26
C LEU A 61 15.99 -29.00 4.30
N SER A 62 15.08 -28.13 3.94
CA SER A 62 13.84 -27.91 4.68
C SER A 62 12.84 -29.07 4.43
N PRO A 63 11.72 -29.17 5.16
CA PRO A 63 10.74 -30.24 4.97
C PRO A 63 10.20 -30.37 3.54
N ASN A 64 9.99 -29.27 2.81
CA ASN A 64 9.55 -29.27 1.43
C ASN A 64 10.70 -29.26 0.40
N GLY A 65 11.94 -29.34 0.87
CA GLY A 65 13.10 -29.56 0.01
C GLY A 65 13.84 -28.29 -0.42
N TYR A 66 13.56 -27.12 0.17
CA TYR A 66 14.38 -25.93 -0.05
C TYR A 66 15.77 -26.13 0.55
N ALA A 67 16.79 -25.96 -0.28
CA ALA A 67 18.16 -26.00 0.22
C ALA A 67 18.49 -24.71 0.98
N TYR A 68 19.12 -24.82 2.14
CA TYR A 68 19.53 -23.67 2.91
C TYR A 68 20.86 -23.87 3.65
N ARG A 69 21.51 -22.77 3.96
CA ARG A 69 22.75 -22.74 4.73
C ARG A 69 22.76 -21.55 5.67
N VAL A 70 23.08 -21.80 6.95
CA VAL A 70 23.32 -20.73 7.92
C VAL A 70 24.67 -20.08 7.62
N ILE A 71 24.67 -18.78 7.41
CA ILE A 71 25.87 -17.96 7.15
C ILE A 71 26.38 -17.38 8.47
N GLU A 72 25.48 -16.82 9.28
CA GLU A 72 25.78 -16.30 10.61
C GLU A 72 24.79 -16.87 11.62
N GLN A 73 25.31 -17.28 12.78
CA GLN A 73 24.49 -17.84 13.85
C GLN A 73 23.77 -16.74 14.60
N GLY A 74 22.52 -16.99 14.95
CA GLY A 74 21.68 -16.13 15.79
C GLY A 74 21.71 -16.53 17.26
N THR A 75 20.68 -16.05 17.97
CA THR A 75 20.39 -16.39 19.37
C THR A 75 19.64 -17.74 19.47
N ASP A 76 19.12 -18.08 20.66
CA ASP A 76 18.29 -19.28 20.83
C ASP A 76 16.79 -19.03 20.59
N GLN A 77 16.37 -17.80 20.24
CA GLN A 77 15.00 -17.44 20.04
C GLN A 77 14.59 -17.56 18.57
N SER A 78 13.58 -18.38 18.29
CA SER A 78 12.97 -18.55 16.97
C SER A 78 11.55 -18.01 16.96
N PRO A 79 11.06 -17.47 15.83
CA PRO A 79 9.67 -17.10 15.67
C PRO A 79 8.79 -18.34 15.50
N SER A 80 7.51 -18.17 15.81
CA SER A 80 6.44 -19.13 15.51
C SER A 80 5.74 -18.78 14.20
N TYR A 81 5.00 -19.71 13.64
CA TYR A 81 4.17 -19.52 12.45
C TYR A 81 3.20 -18.32 12.54
N ARG A 82 2.80 -17.93 13.76
CA ARG A 82 1.83 -16.84 13.99
C ARG A 82 2.46 -15.46 14.07
N ASP A 83 3.78 -15.40 14.15
CA ASP A 83 4.49 -14.16 14.40
C ASP A 83 4.64 -13.32 13.12
N ALA A 84 4.72 -12.01 13.31
CA ALA A 84 5.34 -11.12 12.36
C ALA A 84 6.83 -11.00 12.68
N VAL A 85 7.65 -10.95 11.65
CA VAL A 85 9.10 -10.84 11.80
C VAL A 85 9.64 -9.68 10.99
N ARG A 86 10.64 -9.02 11.54
CA ARG A 86 11.44 -8.04 10.82
C ARG A 86 12.67 -8.73 10.27
N VAL A 87 12.83 -8.66 8.95
CA VAL A 87 13.93 -9.30 8.24
C VAL A 87 14.58 -8.32 7.28
N ARG A 88 15.87 -8.49 7.03
CA ARG A 88 16.54 -7.92 5.86
C ARG A 88 16.65 -9.00 4.80
N LEU A 89 16.11 -8.70 3.63
CA LEU A 89 16.09 -9.61 2.48
C LEU A 89 17.00 -9.08 1.39
N ARG A 90 17.74 -10.00 0.77
CA ARG A 90 18.39 -9.78 -0.52
C ARG A 90 18.06 -10.94 -1.43
N LEU A 91 17.42 -10.63 -2.55
CA LEU A 91 17.06 -11.58 -3.60
C LEU A 91 17.97 -11.39 -4.80
N ARG A 92 18.61 -12.46 -5.26
CA ARG A 92 19.47 -12.48 -6.44
C ARG A 92 18.98 -13.49 -7.46
N ASN A 93 19.23 -13.20 -8.75
CA ASN A 93 19.09 -14.17 -9.83
C ASN A 93 20.35 -15.06 -9.93
N LEU A 94 20.33 -16.02 -10.88
CA LEU A 94 21.48 -16.91 -11.13
C LEU A 94 22.71 -16.20 -11.69
N GLU A 95 22.52 -15.05 -12.29
CA GLU A 95 23.60 -14.21 -12.79
C GLU A 95 24.27 -13.42 -11.65
N GLY A 96 23.73 -13.52 -10.41
CA GLY A 96 24.24 -12.84 -9.21
C GLY A 96 23.72 -11.39 -9.08
N GLU A 97 22.85 -10.95 -9.98
CA GLU A 97 22.27 -9.61 -9.93
C GLU A 97 21.24 -9.51 -8.82
N THR A 98 21.29 -8.45 -8.03
CA THR A 98 20.30 -8.18 -7.00
C THR A 98 18.99 -7.71 -7.64
N ILE A 99 17.93 -8.49 -7.46
CA ILE A 99 16.57 -8.18 -7.92
C ILE A 99 15.85 -7.30 -6.90
N GLU A 100 16.04 -7.61 -5.62
CA GLU A 100 15.41 -6.90 -4.51
C GLU A 100 16.33 -6.91 -3.30
N GLU A 101 16.39 -5.80 -2.57
CA GLU A 101 17.10 -5.68 -1.30
C GLU A 101 16.37 -4.71 -0.39
N GLY A 102 16.32 -5.02 0.91
CA GLY A 102 15.79 -4.10 1.92
C GLY A 102 15.23 -4.79 3.14
N GLU A 103 14.90 -3.96 4.13
CA GLU A 103 14.24 -4.41 5.35
C GLU A 103 12.74 -4.51 5.13
N ARG A 104 12.14 -5.60 5.63
CA ARG A 104 10.71 -5.89 5.53
C ARG A 104 10.18 -6.41 6.86
N ILE A 105 8.89 -6.14 7.10
CA ILE A 105 8.13 -6.85 8.12
C ILE A 105 7.19 -7.80 7.40
N LEU A 106 7.23 -9.06 7.79
CA LEU A 106 6.50 -10.15 7.14
C LEU A 106 5.66 -10.89 8.17
N SER A 107 4.42 -11.19 7.82
CA SER A 107 3.66 -12.26 8.46
C SER A 107 4.20 -13.60 7.97
N ILE A 108 4.61 -14.47 8.87
CA ILE A 108 5.11 -15.79 8.47
C ILE A 108 3.99 -16.58 7.79
N ALA A 109 2.82 -16.66 8.40
CA ALA A 109 1.65 -17.41 7.92
C ALA A 109 1.14 -16.97 6.54
N HIS A 110 1.40 -15.74 6.13
CA HIS A 110 0.90 -15.15 4.88
C HIS A 110 2.02 -14.69 3.95
N SER A 111 3.21 -15.26 4.11
CA SER A 111 4.35 -15.04 3.25
C SER A 111 4.35 -15.99 2.03
N THR A 112 5.39 -15.96 1.23
CA THR A 112 5.56 -16.96 0.16
C THR A 112 5.84 -18.34 0.75
N PRO A 113 5.50 -19.46 0.07
CA PRO A 113 5.73 -20.81 0.59
C PRO A 113 7.17 -21.05 1.07
N LEU A 114 8.16 -20.50 0.39
CA LEU A 114 9.56 -20.57 0.80
C LEU A 114 9.78 -19.86 2.15
N LEU A 115 9.30 -18.63 2.29
CA LEU A 115 9.49 -17.83 3.51
C LEU A 115 8.67 -18.39 4.68
N GLU A 116 7.43 -18.87 4.42
CA GLU A 116 6.57 -19.53 5.41
C GLU A 116 7.27 -20.73 6.05
N GLU A 117 8.06 -21.46 5.27
CA GLU A 117 8.79 -22.63 5.74
C GLU A 117 10.14 -22.30 6.38
N ILE A 118 10.87 -21.35 5.82
CA ILE A 118 12.25 -21.04 6.23
C ILE A 118 12.27 -20.15 7.49
N LEU A 119 11.42 -19.13 7.57
CA LEU A 119 11.46 -18.17 8.68
C LEU A 119 11.31 -18.81 10.07
N PRO A 120 10.41 -19.84 10.28
CA PRO A 120 10.35 -20.54 11.58
C PRO A 120 11.59 -21.37 11.95
N LEU A 121 12.45 -21.68 10.97
CA LEU A 121 13.71 -22.41 11.19
C LEU A 121 14.84 -21.49 11.63
N MET A 122 14.69 -20.18 11.46
CA MET A 122 15.69 -19.17 11.78
C MET A 122 15.63 -18.73 13.23
N HIS A 123 16.74 -18.16 13.70
CA HIS A 123 16.87 -17.54 15.00
C HIS A 123 17.09 -16.02 14.86
N ILE A 124 16.75 -15.25 15.89
CA ILE A 124 17.00 -13.80 15.89
C ILE A 124 18.51 -13.55 15.77
N GLY A 125 18.89 -12.67 14.84
CA GLY A 125 20.29 -12.36 14.52
C GLY A 125 20.94 -13.37 13.55
N GLU A 126 20.21 -14.41 13.12
CA GLU A 126 20.74 -15.39 12.16
C GLU A 126 20.64 -14.86 10.74
N THR A 127 21.69 -15.10 9.95
CA THR A 127 21.68 -14.91 8.50
C THR A 127 21.68 -16.25 7.81
N MET A 128 20.70 -16.47 6.93
CA MET A 128 20.53 -17.71 6.19
C MET A 128 20.50 -17.43 4.69
N ARG A 129 21.16 -18.30 3.91
CA ARG A 129 21.03 -18.32 2.45
C ARG A 129 20.15 -19.48 2.05
N VAL A 130 19.19 -19.21 1.15
CA VAL A 130 18.21 -20.19 0.70
C VAL A 130 18.13 -20.18 -0.83
N TRP A 131 18.06 -21.35 -1.43
CA TRP A 131 17.91 -21.55 -2.86
C TRP A 131 16.45 -21.92 -3.16
N GLY A 132 15.76 -21.04 -3.90
CA GLY A 132 14.35 -21.18 -4.26
C GLY A 132 14.13 -22.01 -5.54
N ASP A 133 12.87 -22.35 -5.81
CA ASP A 133 12.46 -23.18 -6.96
C ASP A 133 12.74 -22.54 -8.32
N ASN A 134 12.67 -21.22 -8.41
CA ASN A 134 12.91 -20.45 -9.63
C ASN A 134 14.40 -20.17 -9.88
N ARG A 135 15.28 -20.88 -9.17
CA ARG A 135 16.72 -20.62 -9.16
C ARG A 135 17.08 -19.24 -8.59
N ASP A 136 16.19 -18.69 -7.78
CA ASP A 136 16.45 -17.47 -7.02
C ASP A 136 17.26 -17.79 -5.77
N ILE A 137 18.12 -16.87 -5.36
CA ILE A 137 18.92 -17.01 -4.14
C ILE A 137 18.49 -15.92 -3.17
N TRP A 138 18.00 -16.36 -2.03
CA TRP A 138 17.57 -15.51 -0.94
C TRP A 138 18.66 -15.45 0.13
N GLU A 139 19.02 -14.27 0.55
CA GLU A 139 19.83 -14.03 1.74
C GLU A 139 18.93 -13.30 2.73
N ILE A 140 18.70 -13.95 3.88
CA ILE A 140 17.70 -13.52 4.86
C ILE A 140 18.42 -13.34 6.19
N GLU A 141 18.38 -12.12 6.73
CA GLU A 141 18.80 -11.83 8.11
C GLU A 141 17.53 -11.66 8.97
N MET A 142 17.40 -12.47 10.03
CA MET A 142 16.31 -12.36 11.01
C MET A 142 16.66 -11.29 12.05
N ILE A 143 16.06 -10.11 11.93
CA ILE A 143 16.37 -8.98 12.82
C ILE A 143 15.63 -9.10 14.15
N ALA A 144 14.33 -9.37 14.12
CA ALA A 144 13.50 -9.44 15.33
C ALA A 144 12.16 -10.13 15.06
N ILE A 145 11.52 -10.64 16.13
CA ILE A 145 10.08 -10.89 16.17
C ILE A 145 9.40 -9.56 16.50
N ASP A 146 8.40 -9.17 15.74
CA ASP A 146 7.73 -7.87 15.92
C ASP A 146 6.45 -8.03 16.77
N ASP A 147 6.56 -7.78 18.06
CA ASP A 147 5.45 -7.88 19.01
C ASP A 147 4.34 -6.84 18.77
N THR A 148 4.57 -5.82 17.95
CA THR A 148 3.55 -4.80 17.59
C THR A 148 2.31 -5.44 16.96
N PHE A 149 2.51 -6.59 16.30
CA PHE A 149 1.46 -7.31 15.58
C PHE A 149 0.95 -8.54 16.31
N LYS A 150 1.42 -8.77 17.53
CA LYS A 150 0.96 -9.89 18.33
C LYS A 150 -0.54 -9.82 18.56
N ALA A 151 -1.22 -10.90 18.26
CA ALA A 151 -2.65 -11.02 18.52
C ALA A 151 -2.94 -10.96 20.03
N PRO A 152 -4.03 -10.34 20.45
CA PRO A 152 -4.51 -10.47 21.83
C PRO A 152 -4.82 -11.92 22.18
N ASP A 153 -4.68 -12.31 23.45
CA ASP A 153 -4.80 -13.70 23.89
C ASP A 153 -6.23 -14.29 23.74
N ASP A 154 -7.25 -13.42 23.67
CA ASP A 154 -8.68 -13.79 23.70
C ASP A 154 -9.39 -13.71 22.34
N ILE A 155 -8.67 -13.85 21.23
CA ILE A 155 -9.26 -13.63 19.89
C ILE A 155 -9.91 -14.88 19.27
N ALA A 156 -9.60 -16.09 19.76
CA ALA A 156 -10.04 -17.34 19.11
C ALA A 156 -11.56 -17.49 19.00
N GLN A 157 -12.32 -16.83 19.86
CA GLN A 157 -13.78 -16.85 19.88
C GLN A 157 -14.31 -15.46 20.23
N PRO A 158 -15.53 -15.10 19.79
CA PRO A 158 -16.16 -13.87 20.24
C PRO A 158 -16.25 -13.80 21.76
N ALA A 159 -15.88 -12.65 22.32
CA ALA A 159 -15.99 -12.43 23.75
C ALA A 159 -17.46 -12.55 24.21
N GLY A 160 -17.69 -12.98 25.45
CA GLY A 160 -19.04 -13.19 25.96
C GLY A 160 -19.92 -11.92 26.04
N ASP A 161 -19.30 -10.73 25.98
CA ASP A 161 -19.93 -9.41 25.90
C ASP A 161 -20.01 -8.85 24.47
N ALA A 162 -19.49 -9.55 23.47
CA ALA A 162 -19.63 -9.18 22.08
C ALA A 162 -21.08 -9.24 21.61
N LYS A 163 -21.50 -8.29 20.80
CA LYS A 163 -22.86 -8.17 20.26
C LYS A 163 -22.84 -8.26 18.74
N PRO A 164 -23.90 -8.80 18.11
CA PRO A 164 -24.06 -8.72 16.66
C PRO A 164 -24.05 -7.25 16.18
N VAL A 165 -23.42 -7.02 15.04
CA VAL A 165 -23.49 -5.71 14.37
C VAL A 165 -24.86 -5.55 13.73
N GLU A 166 -25.46 -4.36 13.86
CA GLU A 166 -26.75 -4.07 13.23
C GLU A 166 -26.67 -4.20 11.70
N GLY A 167 -27.57 -4.99 11.13
CA GLY A 167 -27.56 -5.33 9.69
C GLY A 167 -26.60 -6.49 9.32
N PHE A 168 -25.76 -6.95 10.26
CA PHE A 168 -24.78 -8.01 10.05
C PHE A 168 -24.78 -9.00 11.23
N PRO A 169 -25.84 -9.79 11.40
CA PRO A 169 -26.04 -10.63 12.59
C PRO A 169 -24.99 -11.75 12.74
N ASP A 170 -24.26 -12.04 11.68
CA ASP A 170 -23.16 -13.01 11.63
C ASP A 170 -21.79 -12.42 12.04
N VAL A 171 -21.70 -11.10 12.22
CA VAL A 171 -20.49 -10.40 12.69
C VAL A 171 -20.68 -10.04 14.16
N ALA A 172 -19.77 -10.50 15.02
CA ALA A 172 -19.74 -10.10 16.42
C ALA A 172 -18.80 -8.89 16.61
N CYS A 173 -19.24 -7.93 17.41
CA CYS A 173 -18.48 -6.73 17.75
C CYS A 173 -18.37 -6.59 19.26
N LYS A 174 -17.16 -6.35 19.75
CA LYS A 174 -16.88 -5.92 21.12
C LYS A 174 -16.34 -4.50 21.09
N VAL A 175 -17.00 -3.59 21.79
CA VAL A 175 -16.48 -2.24 22.04
C VAL A 175 -15.48 -2.33 23.19
N ILE A 176 -14.21 -2.04 22.92
CA ILE A 176 -13.12 -1.99 23.89
C ILE A 176 -13.06 -0.60 24.49
N ASP A 177 -13.15 0.43 23.65
CA ASP A 177 -13.30 1.82 24.01
C ASP A 177 -14.29 2.48 23.05
N SER A 178 -15.23 3.26 23.55
CA SER A 178 -16.23 3.95 22.71
C SER A 178 -15.70 5.23 22.06
N GLY A 179 -14.52 5.67 22.47
CA GLY A 179 -13.98 6.97 22.07
C GLY A 179 -14.68 8.12 22.76
N SER A 180 -14.36 9.33 22.31
CA SER A 180 -14.93 10.56 22.85
C SER A 180 -14.97 11.66 21.80
N GLY A 181 -15.87 12.63 21.97
CA GLY A 181 -16.02 13.75 21.05
C GLY A 181 -17.23 13.63 20.14
N GLU A 182 -17.19 14.29 19.00
CA GLU A 182 -18.27 14.29 18.02
C GLU A 182 -18.37 12.93 17.32
N ALA A 183 -19.58 12.38 17.27
CA ALA A 183 -19.83 11.13 16.57
C ALA A 183 -19.51 11.26 15.06
N ILE A 184 -19.04 10.17 14.49
CA ILE A 184 -18.78 10.07 13.07
C ILE A 184 -20.11 9.90 12.33
N SER A 185 -20.26 10.58 11.20
CA SER A 185 -21.49 10.59 10.41
C SER A 185 -21.20 10.50 8.91
N SER A 186 -22.21 10.24 8.12
CA SER A 186 -22.08 10.28 6.67
C SER A 186 -21.55 11.62 6.18
N GLY A 187 -20.62 11.62 5.25
CA GLY A 187 -19.88 12.78 4.75
C GLY A 187 -18.53 13.01 5.47
N ASP A 188 -18.32 12.39 6.63
CA ASP A 188 -17.05 12.52 7.35
C ASP A 188 -15.93 11.68 6.72
N ALA A 189 -14.71 12.14 6.92
CA ALA A 189 -13.51 11.35 6.70
C ALA A 189 -12.83 11.10 8.05
N VAL A 190 -12.34 9.88 8.25
CA VAL A 190 -11.68 9.46 9.47
C VAL A 190 -10.37 8.77 9.18
N ARG A 191 -9.40 8.95 10.09
CA ARG A 191 -8.19 8.14 10.09
C ARG A 191 -8.40 6.95 11.02
N ILE A 192 -8.13 5.76 10.53
CA ILE A 192 -8.27 4.52 11.28
C ILE A 192 -6.99 3.69 11.23
N HIS A 193 -6.76 2.90 12.27
CA HIS A 193 -5.86 1.76 12.20
C HIS A 193 -6.65 0.47 12.23
N ILE A 194 -6.24 -0.47 11.38
CA ILE A 194 -6.79 -1.82 11.33
C ILE A 194 -5.65 -2.80 11.56
N SER A 195 -5.90 -3.82 12.36
CA SER A 195 -5.05 -5.02 12.46
C SER A 195 -5.95 -6.25 12.35
N ARG A 196 -5.56 -7.21 11.53
CA ARG A 196 -6.34 -8.42 11.23
C ARG A 196 -5.52 -9.66 11.52
N TRP A 197 -6.17 -10.62 12.14
CA TRP A 197 -5.59 -11.93 12.45
C TRP A 197 -6.55 -13.04 12.06
N GLU A 198 -5.99 -14.22 11.80
CA GLU A 198 -6.76 -15.46 11.90
C GLU A 198 -7.16 -15.72 13.36
N PRO A 199 -8.23 -16.51 13.63
CA PRO A 199 -8.61 -16.88 15.00
C PRO A 199 -7.52 -17.61 15.79
N ASN A 200 -6.55 -18.23 15.09
CA ASN A 200 -5.39 -18.88 15.69
C ASN A 200 -4.30 -17.90 16.17
N GLY A 201 -4.45 -16.61 15.83
CA GLY A 201 -3.52 -15.53 16.19
C GLY A 201 -2.49 -15.18 15.11
N ALA A 202 -2.49 -15.84 13.95
CA ALA A 202 -1.62 -15.48 12.84
C ALA A 202 -2.01 -14.10 12.26
N ILE A 203 -1.06 -13.20 12.18
CA ILE A 203 -1.30 -11.85 11.64
C ILE A 203 -1.49 -11.91 10.12
N ILE A 204 -2.56 -11.29 9.62
CA ILE A 204 -2.85 -11.14 8.20
C ILE A 204 -2.28 -9.81 7.69
N GLU A 205 -2.68 -8.73 8.32
CA GLU A 205 -2.25 -7.38 7.97
C GLU A 205 -2.39 -6.40 9.15
N SER A 206 -1.65 -5.30 9.10
CA SER A 206 -1.84 -4.19 10.03
C SER A 206 -1.41 -2.86 9.41
N SER A 207 -2.19 -1.82 9.67
CA SER A 207 -1.84 -0.44 9.30
C SER A 207 -1.07 0.30 10.39
N LYS A 208 -0.76 -0.34 11.53
CA LYS A 208 -0.07 0.28 12.68
C LYS A 208 1.35 0.76 12.39
N LEU A 209 2.02 0.19 11.38
CA LEU A 209 3.35 0.65 10.96
C LEU A 209 3.35 1.97 10.22
N GLY A 210 2.19 2.35 9.69
CA GLY A 210 2.01 3.57 8.94
C GLY A 210 1.20 4.60 9.73
N ARG A 211 0.72 5.58 9.01
CA ARG A 211 -0.12 6.67 9.54
C ARG A 211 -1.58 6.29 9.73
N GLY A 212 -1.93 5.04 9.49
CA GLY A 212 -3.30 4.57 9.40
C GLY A 212 -3.87 4.79 7.99
N MET A 213 -5.11 4.36 7.84
CA MET A 213 -5.88 4.47 6.61
C MET A 213 -6.87 5.63 6.73
N VAL A 214 -7.11 6.35 5.64
CA VAL A 214 -8.23 7.30 5.56
C VAL A 214 -9.46 6.56 5.05
N TYR A 215 -10.55 6.65 5.79
CA TYR A 215 -11.85 6.10 5.42
C TYR A 215 -12.86 7.25 5.27
N ILE A 216 -13.49 7.33 4.11
CA ILE A 216 -14.47 8.37 3.79
C ILE A 216 -15.85 7.74 3.85
N LEU A 217 -16.72 8.26 4.73
CA LEU A 217 -18.08 7.76 4.88
C LEU A 217 -19.00 8.45 3.86
N ASN A 218 -19.25 7.81 2.75
CA ASN A 218 -20.13 8.33 1.69
C ASN A 218 -20.93 7.18 1.05
N ASP A 219 -21.76 7.49 0.06
CA ASP A 219 -22.59 6.50 -0.64
C ASP A 219 -21.75 5.40 -1.31
N HIS A 220 -20.55 5.73 -1.78
CA HIS A 220 -19.65 4.76 -2.38
C HIS A 220 -19.13 3.77 -1.33
N SER A 221 -18.63 4.25 -0.19
CA SER A 221 -18.18 3.37 0.89
C SER A 221 -19.33 2.55 1.47
N ALA A 222 -20.52 3.13 1.60
CA ALA A 222 -21.70 2.40 2.03
C ALA A 222 -22.11 1.28 1.06
N ALA A 223 -21.84 1.43 -0.23
CA ALA A 223 -22.11 0.42 -1.24
C ALA A 223 -21.01 -0.66 -1.34
N THR A 224 -19.74 -0.29 -1.18
CA THR A 224 -18.59 -1.17 -1.38
C THR A 224 -18.12 -1.86 -0.10
N ASP A 225 -18.26 -1.19 1.05
CA ASP A 225 -17.89 -1.68 2.37
C ASP A 225 -18.95 -1.30 3.42
N PRO A 226 -20.16 -1.87 3.32
CA PRO A 226 -21.27 -1.50 4.18
C PRO A 226 -21.06 -1.85 5.65
N LEU A 227 -20.22 -2.87 5.95
CA LEU A 227 -19.94 -3.29 7.33
C LEU A 227 -19.16 -2.20 8.08
N HIS A 228 -18.00 -1.79 7.54
CA HIS A 228 -17.18 -0.77 8.20
C HIS A 228 -17.86 0.59 8.20
N THR A 229 -18.55 0.98 7.13
CA THR A 229 -19.35 2.22 7.11
C THR A 229 -20.36 2.22 8.26
N ARG A 230 -21.16 1.15 8.41
CA ARG A 230 -22.18 1.05 9.47
C ARG A 230 -21.58 1.10 10.87
N ILE A 231 -20.45 0.45 11.07
CA ILE A 231 -19.75 0.43 12.35
C ILE A 231 -19.21 1.83 12.68
N LEU A 232 -18.50 2.45 11.74
CA LEU A 232 -17.89 3.76 11.95
C LEU A 232 -18.91 4.84 12.31
N GLU A 233 -20.14 4.80 11.73
CA GLU A 233 -21.24 5.71 12.08
C GLU A 233 -21.70 5.60 13.54
N THR A 234 -21.30 4.55 14.26
CA THR A 234 -21.63 4.37 15.68
C THR A 234 -20.50 4.78 16.63
N LEU A 235 -19.37 5.22 16.10
CA LEU A 235 -18.15 5.47 16.84
C LEU A 235 -17.82 6.97 16.94
N ALA A 236 -16.81 7.27 17.77
CA ALA A 236 -16.21 8.59 17.89
C ALA A 236 -14.67 8.46 17.84
N PRO A 237 -13.93 9.57 17.63
CA PRO A 237 -12.47 9.55 17.73
C PRO A 237 -11.98 8.94 19.05
N GLY A 238 -10.92 8.13 18.95
CA GLY A 238 -10.39 7.34 20.07
C GLY A 238 -11.09 5.99 20.28
N ALA A 239 -12.17 5.68 19.55
CA ALA A 239 -12.85 4.40 19.67
C ALA A 239 -11.92 3.25 19.27
N HIS A 240 -12.03 2.14 20.01
CA HIS A 240 -11.37 0.88 19.73
C HIS A 240 -12.39 -0.25 19.84
N ILE A 241 -12.54 -1.01 18.77
CA ILE A 241 -13.46 -2.15 18.70
C ILE A 241 -12.73 -3.37 18.19
N ARG A 242 -13.29 -4.54 18.50
CA ARG A 242 -12.88 -5.81 17.92
C ARG A 242 -14.06 -6.49 17.23
N LEU A 243 -13.81 -6.98 16.03
CA LEU A 243 -14.78 -7.65 15.18
C LEU A 243 -14.35 -9.11 14.98
N TRP A 244 -15.31 -10.03 14.98
CA TRP A 244 -15.15 -11.40 14.51
C TRP A 244 -15.98 -11.54 13.24
N ILE A 245 -15.32 -11.68 12.11
CA ILE A 245 -15.92 -11.63 10.77
C ILE A 245 -15.77 -13.01 10.13
N PRO A 246 -16.88 -13.69 9.82
CA PRO A 246 -16.82 -15.01 9.19
C PRO A 246 -16.15 -14.99 7.81
N ALA A 247 -15.47 -16.07 7.45
CA ALA A 247 -14.77 -16.30 6.20
C ALA A 247 -15.58 -15.90 4.97
N GLN A 248 -16.85 -16.29 4.94
CA GLN A 248 -17.76 -15.99 3.84
C GLN A 248 -17.95 -14.48 3.62
N ARG A 249 -17.98 -13.69 4.70
CA ARG A 249 -18.15 -12.25 4.63
C ARG A 249 -16.83 -11.54 4.31
N ALA A 250 -15.73 -12.05 4.84
CA ALA A 250 -14.40 -11.55 4.55
C ALA A 250 -13.92 -11.86 3.11
N HIS A 251 -14.65 -12.76 2.41
CA HIS A 251 -14.23 -13.32 1.11
C HIS A 251 -12.85 -13.99 1.18
N LEU A 252 -12.56 -14.60 2.31
CA LEU A 252 -11.31 -15.32 2.59
C LEU A 252 -11.61 -16.81 2.89
N PRO A 253 -10.62 -17.70 2.81
CA PRO A 253 -10.81 -19.12 3.14
C PRO A 253 -10.92 -19.39 4.65
N PHE A 254 -10.79 -18.39 5.51
CA PHE A 254 -10.81 -18.46 6.97
C PHE A 254 -11.53 -17.26 7.58
N ASP A 255 -12.00 -17.41 8.81
CA ASP A 255 -12.54 -16.31 9.62
C ASP A 255 -11.43 -15.32 9.97
N ILE A 256 -11.78 -14.06 10.16
CA ILE A 256 -10.84 -13.03 10.61
C ILE A 256 -11.30 -12.39 11.92
N VAL A 257 -10.33 -11.98 12.71
CA VAL A 257 -10.52 -11.09 13.84
C VAL A 257 -9.86 -9.77 13.52
N GLU A 258 -10.61 -8.68 13.64
CA GLU A 258 -10.14 -7.36 13.29
C GLU A 258 -10.22 -6.43 14.50
N ASP A 259 -9.13 -5.77 14.85
CA ASP A 259 -9.13 -4.60 15.71
C ASP A 259 -9.16 -3.35 14.84
N LEU A 260 -10.18 -2.52 15.04
CA LEU A 260 -10.33 -1.22 14.41
C LEU A 260 -10.20 -0.13 15.47
N PHE A 261 -9.29 0.79 15.25
CA PHE A 261 -9.05 1.95 16.10
C PHE A 261 -9.27 3.25 15.31
N VAL A 262 -10.17 4.10 15.77
CA VAL A 262 -10.42 5.43 15.19
C VAL A 262 -9.43 6.41 15.78
N VAL A 263 -8.48 6.88 14.98
CA VAL A 263 -7.46 7.83 15.41
C VAL A 263 -8.06 9.23 15.60
N GLU A 264 -8.68 9.73 14.53
CA GLU A 264 -9.22 11.09 14.45
C GLU A 264 -10.29 11.23 13.39
N LYS A 265 -11.16 12.21 13.54
CA LYS A 265 -12.00 12.77 12.48
C LYS A 265 -11.19 13.81 11.73
N LEU A 266 -11.12 13.67 10.42
CA LEU A 266 -10.32 14.57 9.59
C LEU A 266 -11.08 15.86 9.27
N PRO A 267 -10.36 16.97 9.00
CA PRO A 267 -11.01 18.22 8.65
C PRO A 267 -11.87 18.09 7.38
N GLU A 268 -13.04 18.71 7.39
CA GLU A 268 -13.91 18.82 6.22
C GLU A 268 -13.18 19.60 5.11
N LEU A 269 -13.19 19.05 3.89
CA LEU A 269 -12.69 19.71 2.70
C LEU A 269 -13.87 20.17 1.84
N LYS A 270 -14.04 21.49 1.73
CA LYS A 270 -15.16 22.07 0.99
C LYS A 270 -15.02 21.81 -0.50
N PHE A 271 -16.10 21.33 -1.11
CA PHE A 271 -16.22 21.19 -2.55
C PHE A 271 -16.00 22.54 -3.25
N PRO A 272 -15.05 22.65 -4.18
CA PRO A 272 -14.77 23.91 -4.87
C PRO A 272 -15.74 24.11 -6.03
N SER A 273 -16.16 25.34 -6.25
CA SER A 273 -16.88 25.70 -7.48
C SER A 273 -15.88 25.86 -8.62
N PHE A 274 -16.05 25.12 -9.71
CA PHE A 274 -15.25 25.34 -10.90
C PHE A 274 -15.67 26.70 -11.51
N PRO A 275 -14.73 27.61 -11.81
CA PRO A 275 -15.05 28.97 -12.23
C PRO A 275 -15.71 28.99 -13.62
N GLU A 276 -16.59 29.99 -13.82
CA GLU A 276 -17.16 30.25 -15.12
C GLU A 276 -16.15 30.93 -16.07
N PRO A 277 -16.31 30.76 -17.39
CA PRO A 277 -15.48 31.45 -18.38
C PRO A 277 -15.45 32.96 -18.14
N GLY A 278 -14.25 33.54 -18.13
CA GLY A 278 -14.02 34.97 -17.90
C GLY A 278 -13.74 35.36 -16.45
N HIS A 279 -13.88 34.46 -15.46
CA HIS A 279 -13.55 34.73 -14.06
C HIS A 279 -12.20 34.14 -13.64
N ALA A 280 -11.63 33.24 -14.46
CA ALA A 280 -10.31 32.67 -14.26
C ALA A 280 -9.65 32.35 -15.62
N GLU A 281 -8.33 32.15 -15.61
CA GLU A 281 -7.63 31.60 -16.76
C GLU A 281 -8.00 30.12 -16.89
N ILE A 282 -8.75 29.77 -17.94
CA ILE A 282 -9.16 28.41 -18.22
C ILE A 282 -8.37 27.88 -19.42
N VAL A 283 -7.78 26.70 -19.27
CA VAL A 283 -7.11 25.96 -20.32
C VAL A 283 -7.96 24.75 -20.68
N ASP A 284 -8.39 24.68 -21.94
CA ASP A 284 -9.05 23.50 -22.48
C ASP A 284 -8.01 22.46 -22.92
N LEU A 285 -8.14 21.24 -22.43
CA LEU A 285 -7.34 20.09 -22.83
C LEU A 285 -8.15 19.15 -23.72
N ARG A 286 -7.56 18.02 -24.11
CA ARG A 286 -8.25 16.97 -24.87
C ARG A 286 -9.47 16.41 -24.10
N ASP A 287 -10.39 15.85 -24.83
CA ASP A 287 -11.52 15.08 -24.31
C ASP A 287 -12.43 15.86 -23.32
N GLY A 288 -12.46 17.19 -23.44
CA GLY A 288 -13.32 18.06 -22.64
C GLY A 288 -12.80 18.34 -21.23
N VAL A 289 -11.59 17.94 -20.91
CA VAL A 289 -10.93 18.31 -19.65
C VAL A 289 -10.59 19.79 -19.65
N LYS A 290 -10.83 20.45 -18.51
CA LYS A 290 -10.58 21.88 -18.31
C LYS A 290 -9.77 22.10 -17.05
N ILE A 291 -8.84 23.04 -17.11
CA ILE A 291 -8.04 23.49 -15.96
C ILE A 291 -8.33 24.96 -15.73
N ALA A 292 -8.62 25.32 -14.48
CA ALA A 292 -8.75 26.71 -14.04
C ALA A 292 -7.70 26.99 -12.96
N PHE A 293 -6.83 27.97 -13.16
CA PHE A 293 -5.81 28.31 -12.19
C PHE A 293 -6.40 29.14 -11.04
N GLU A 294 -6.26 28.64 -9.80
CA GLU A 294 -6.55 29.39 -8.58
C GLU A 294 -5.34 30.26 -8.20
N HIS A 295 -4.14 29.72 -8.42
CA HIS A 295 -2.87 30.43 -8.27
C HIS A 295 -1.92 29.98 -9.37
N LYS A 296 -1.32 30.95 -10.09
CA LYS A 296 -0.37 30.68 -11.16
C LYS A 296 0.93 31.41 -10.90
N THR A 297 2.02 30.66 -10.94
CA THR A 297 3.38 31.19 -10.83
C THR A 297 3.97 31.49 -12.23
N THR A 298 5.15 32.07 -12.26
CA THR A 298 5.90 32.25 -13.51
C THR A 298 6.97 31.18 -13.71
N THR A 299 6.90 30.08 -12.95
CA THR A 299 7.86 28.99 -13.01
C THR A 299 7.72 28.20 -14.31
N GLU A 300 8.79 27.51 -14.68
CA GLU A 300 8.78 26.59 -15.83
C GLU A 300 7.74 25.50 -15.60
N LYS A 301 7.01 25.15 -16.66
CA LYS A 301 6.04 24.05 -16.62
C LYS A 301 6.73 22.71 -16.42
N LEU A 302 6.02 21.82 -15.73
CA LEU A 302 6.42 20.42 -15.57
C LEU A 302 6.45 19.71 -16.93
N LYS A 303 7.35 18.73 -17.04
CA LYS A 303 7.55 17.97 -18.28
C LYS A 303 7.73 16.48 -17.99
N ASP A 304 7.68 15.71 -19.05
CA ASP A 304 7.94 14.27 -19.01
C ASP A 304 9.30 13.97 -18.37
N GLY A 305 9.34 13.03 -17.45
CA GLY A 305 10.50 12.64 -16.66
C GLY A 305 10.73 13.46 -15.38
N ASP A 306 9.92 14.48 -15.10
CA ASP A 306 10.01 15.19 -13.83
C ASP A 306 9.40 14.34 -12.70
N SER A 307 10.04 14.36 -11.52
CA SER A 307 9.48 13.83 -10.28
C SER A 307 9.13 14.98 -9.34
N ILE A 308 7.91 14.97 -8.78
CA ILE A 308 7.40 16.10 -7.99
C ILE A 308 6.71 15.63 -6.71
N LYS A 309 6.61 16.55 -5.75
CA LYS A 309 5.64 16.46 -4.67
C LYS A 309 4.37 17.23 -5.05
N VAL A 310 3.22 16.61 -4.83
CA VAL A 310 1.91 17.16 -5.19
C VAL A 310 0.89 16.95 -4.07
N ASP A 311 0.09 18.00 -3.79
CA ASP A 311 -1.18 17.84 -3.08
C ASP A 311 -2.31 17.74 -4.11
N MET A 312 -3.16 16.74 -3.94
CA MET A 312 -4.34 16.57 -4.79
C MET A 312 -5.55 16.18 -3.95
N THR A 313 -6.66 16.86 -4.19
CA THR A 313 -7.96 16.53 -3.62
C THR A 313 -8.96 16.45 -4.75
N CYS A 314 -9.66 15.33 -4.87
CA CYS A 314 -10.64 15.09 -5.90
C CYS A 314 -12.04 14.87 -5.30
N TRP A 315 -13.04 15.45 -5.91
CA TRP A 315 -14.44 15.30 -5.59
C TRP A 315 -15.20 14.74 -6.77
N ASN A 316 -16.26 14.00 -6.51
CA ASN A 316 -17.28 13.71 -7.50
C ASN A 316 -17.94 15.03 -7.92
N ALA A 317 -17.87 15.35 -9.20
CA ALA A 317 -18.38 16.64 -9.71
C ALA A 317 -19.92 16.76 -9.67
N ASP A 318 -20.64 15.64 -9.59
CA ASP A 318 -22.11 15.61 -9.56
C ASP A 318 -22.66 15.72 -8.14
N THR A 319 -22.00 15.08 -7.15
CA THR A 319 -22.49 15.01 -5.77
C THR A 319 -21.73 15.93 -4.81
N GLY A 320 -20.50 16.32 -5.14
CA GLY A 320 -19.60 17.07 -4.27
C GLY A 320 -18.88 16.21 -3.23
N ASP A 321 -19.11 14.90 -3.23
CA ASP A 321 -18.46 13.98 -2.31
C ASP A 321 -16.97 13.88 -2.60
N ILE A 322 -16.16 13.81 -1.54
CA ILE A 322 -14.72 13.61 -1.67
C ILE A 322 -14.47 12.18 -2.12
N VAL A 323 -13.65 12.04 -3.16
CA VAL A 323 -13.18 10.76 -3.67
C VAL A 323 -11.79 10.44 -3.12
N GLU A 324 -10.94 11.45 -3.03
CA GLU A 324 -9.55 11.32 -2.57
C GLU A 324 -8.99 12.65 -2.11
N ALA A 325 -8.11 12.63 -1.10
CA ALA A 325 -7.43 13.83 -0.63
C ALA A 325 -6.04 13.52 -0.07
N SER A 326 -5.00 13.79 -0.83
CA SER A 326 -3.61 13.71 -0.34
C SER A 326 -3.33 14.65 0.83
N TYR A 327 -4.09 15.75 0.93
CA TYR A 327 -4.02 16.69 2.08
C TYR A 327 -4.22 16.00 3.44
N TRP A 328 -4.97 14.90 3.49
CA TRP A 328 -5.15 14.11 4.71
C TRP A 328 -3.96 13.20 5.01
N HIS A 329 -3.05 13.01 4.07
CA HIS A 329 -1.77 12.38 4.31
C HIS A 329 -0.79 13.43 4.84
N ALA A 330 0.04 13.08 5.82
CA ALA A 330 0.92 14.05 6.49
C ALA A 330 2.05 14.56 5.58
N GLU A 331 2.26 13.97 4.43
CA GLU A 331 3.22 14.39 3.41
C GLU A 331 2.54 14.40 2.02
N PRO A 332 2.89 15.38 1.19
CA PRO A 332 2.48 15.39 -0.19
C PRO A 332 2.89 14.09 -0.91
N GLU A 333 2.09 13.68 -1.87
CA GLU A 333 2.41 12.51 -2.68
C GLU A 333 3.59 12.81 -3.62
N THR A 334 4.44 11.80 -3.83
CA THR A 334 5.46 11.85 -4.88
C THR A 334 4.87 11.27 -6.16
N MET A 335 4.99 12.02 -7.26
CA MET A 335 4.47 11.64 -8.57
C MET A 335 5.54 11.84 -9.65
N ASP A 336 5.79 10.78 -10.42
CA ASP A 336 6.63 10.85 -11.61
C ASP A 336 5.79 11.23 -12.83
N ILE A 337 6.11 12.34 -13.46
CA ILE A 337 5.39 12.85 -14.63
C ILE A 337 5.76 12.02 -15.85
N GLY A 338 4.83 11.25 -16.37
CA GLY A 338 5.06 10.38 -17.51
C GLY A 338 3.78 9.91 -18.19
N SER A 339 3.91 9.35 -19.39
CA SER A 339 2.78 8.89 -20.23
C SER A 339 1.82 7.89 -19.56
N PRO A 340 2.23 7.05 -18.58
CA PRO A 340 1.29 6.16 -17.88
C PRO A 340 0.22 6.90 -17.07
N LEU A 341 0.41 8.18 -16.75
CA LEU A 341 -0.56 9.00 -16.02
C LEU A 341 -1.82 9.33 -16.83
N GLY A 342 -1.84 9.08 -18.15
CA GLY A 342 -3.00 9.36 -19.00
C GLY A 342 -3.40 10.83 -18.97
N ILE A 343 -4.67 11.13 -18.61
CA ILE A 343 -5.17 12.52 -18.58
C ILE A 343 -4.48 13.37 -17.50
N TYR A 344 -4.01 12.77 -16.42
CA TYR A 344 -3.26 13.49 -15.38
C TYR A 344 -1.91 13.98 -15.90
N PHE A 345 -1.27 13.29 -16.85
CA PHE A 345 -0.08 13.79 -17.54
C PHE A 345 -0.35 15.13 -18.23
N ASP A 346 -1.45 15.21 -18.99
CA ASP A 346 -1.82 16.44 -19.70
C ASP A 346 -2.10 17.60 -18.71
N ILE A 347 -2.73 17.30 -17.58
CA ILE A 347 -3.01 18.27 -16.52
C ILE A 347 -1.69 18.74 -15.89
N MET A 348 -0.84 17.82 -15.45
CA MET A 348 0.39 18.13 -14.72
C MET A 348 1.36 18.95 -15.58
N THR A 349 1.44 18.67 -16.88
CA THR A 349 2.30 19.43 -17.82
C THR A 349 1.81 20.87 -18.09
N GLN A 350 0.62 21.25 -17.60
CA GLN A 350 0.20 22.66 -17.61
C GLN A 350 0.66 23.45 -16.39
N LEU A 351 1.03 22.74 -15.30
CA LEU A 351 1.41 23.35 -14.03
C LEU A 351 2.91 23.62 -13.95
N GLY A 352 3.27 24.66 -13.22
CA GLY A 352 4.62 24.92 -12.72
C GLY A 352 4.66 24.72 -11.19
N ILE A 353 5.87 24.65 -10.63
CA ILE A 353 6.02 24.54 -9.17
C ILE A 353 5.43 25.77 -8.48
N GLY A 354 4.56 25.53 -7.49
CA GLY A 354 3.81 26.55 -6.75
C GLY A 354 2.42 26.84 -7.35
N ASP A 355 2.11 26.33 -8.55
CA ASP A 355 0.78 26.50 -9.13
C ASP A 355 -0.26 25.69 -8.33
N THR A 356 -1.47 26.25 -8.25
CA THR A 356 -2.67 25.58 -7.75
C THR A 356 -3.78 25.74 -8.79
N ALA A 357 -4.37 24.63 -9.19
CA ALA A 357 -5.42 24.62 -10.20
C ALA A 357 -6.56 23.66 -9.85
N LEU A 358 -7.74 23.98 -10.35
CA LEU A 358 -8.88 23.07 -10.41
C LEU A 358 -8.90 22.41 -11.78
N ALA A 359 -8.94 21.09 -11.82
CA ALA A 359 -9.13 20.32 -13.03
C ALA A 359 -10.55 19.71 -13.02
N ARG A 360 -11.34 20.01 -14.05
CA ARG A 360 -12.63 19.35 -14.29
C ARG A 360 -12.40 18.24 -15.31
N ILE A 361 -12.66 17.00 -14.90
CA ILE A 361 -12.37 15.79 -15.66
C ILE A 361 -13.69 15.07 -15.95
N PRO A 362 -14.12 15.00 -17.21
CA PRO A 362 -15.33 14.26 -17.59
C PRO A 362 -15.19 12.76 -17.30
N LYS A 363 -16.29 12.10 -16.99
CA LYS A 363 -16.35 10.67 -16.68
C LYS A 363 -15.69 9.80 -17.77
N ASP A 364 -15.93 10.14 -19.04
CA ASP A 364 -15.50 9.32 -20.18
C ASP A 364 -13.99 9.40 -20.46
N THR A 365 -13.26 10.30 -19.79
CA THR A 365 -11.80 10.44 -19.88
C THR A 365 -11.06 9.63 -18.81
N LEU A 366 -11.80 9.08 -17.86
CA LEU A 366 -11.28 8.32 -16.75
C LEU A 366 -11.47 6.80 -16.99
N PRO A 367 -10.68 5.94 -16.36
CA PRO A 367 -10.92 4.50 -16.36
C PRO A 367 -12.35 4.19 -15.92
N ALA A 368 -12.95 3.16 -16.52
CA ALA A 368 -14.33 2.74 -16.19
C ALA A 368 -14.54 2.40 -14.72
N THR A 369 -13.45 2.06 -14.01
CA THR A 369 -13.43 1.80 -12.56
C THR A 369 -13.74 3.03 -11.72
N VAL A 370 -13.48 4.25 -12.22
CA VAL A 370 -13.81 5.51 -11.51
C VAL A 370 -15.30 5.83 -11.66
N GLY A 371 -15.87 5.64 -12.85
CA GLY A 371 -17.30 5.65 -13.10
C GLY A 371 -18.02 7.00 -12.91
N MET A 372 -17.34 8.09 -12.54
CA MET A 372 -17.92 9.40 -12.23
C MET A 372 -17.05 10.55 -12.75
N PRO A 373 -17.61 11.74 -13.04
CA PRO A 373 -16.82 12.92 -13.35
C PRO A 373 -16.16 13.47 -12.08
N LEU A 374 -14.96 14.08 -12.23
CA LEU A 374 -14.21 14.63 -11.11
C LEU A 374 -13.98 16.13 -11.22
N ILE A 375 -13.90 16.80 -10.08
CA ILE A 375 -13.20 18.08 -9.90
C ILE A 375 -12.04 17.84 -8.96
N CYS A 376 -10.82 18.06 -9.43
CA CYS A 376 -9.61 17.87 -8.63
C CYS A 376 -8.92 19.22 -8.42
N ARG A 377 -8.64 19.57 -7.15
CA ARG A 377 -7.70 20.64 -6.81
C ARG A 377 -6.33 20.04 -6.74
N ILE A 378 -5.40 20.59 -7.50
CA ILE A 378 -4.04 20.08 -7.65
C ILE A 378 -3.07 21.23 -7.36
N ARG A 379 -2.09 20.96 -6.48
CA ARG A 379 -1.01 21.90 -6.16
C ARG A 379 0.34 21.22 -6.38
N ALA A 380 1.13 21.72 -7.32
CA ALA A 380 2.50 21.30 -7.52
C ALA A 380 3.40 22.01 -6.49
N ILE A 381 4.06 21.24 -5.61
CA ILE A 381 4.76 21.78 -4.43
C ILE A 381 6.24 21.92 -4.68
N GLU A 382 6.90 20.85 -5.09
CA GLU A 382 8.35 20.74 -5.17
C GLU A 382 8.74 19.78 -6.29
N LYS A 383 9.81 20.08 -6.99
CA LYS A 383 10.47 19.17 -7.94
C LYS A 383 11.61 18.46 -7.23
N LEU A 384 11.66 17.13 -7.36
CA LEU A 384 12.62 16.25 -6.70
C LEU A 384 13.89 16.04 -7.54
#